data_8d27074a19880c32b28b136cc20925bd
#
_entry.id   8d27074a19880c32b28b136cc20925bd
#
_cell.length_a   1.000
_cell.length_b   1.000
_cell.length_c   1.000
_cell.angle_alpha   90.00
_cell.angle_beta   90.00
_cell.angle_gamma   90.00
#
_symmetry.space_group_name_H-M   'P 1'
#
loop_
_entity.id
_entity.type
_entity.pdbx_description
1 polymer ?
#
loop_
_entity_poly.entity_id
_entity_poly.type
_entity_poly.pdbx_seq_one_letter_code
_entity_poly.pdbx_strand_id
1 'polypeptide(L)' 'MINGGTTIHTADGSSVTITPRGIEYDLHVRNGRGDTIATVEMSADDVAALIREAEEVVYG' A
#
# COMPACT_ATOMS: atom_id res chain seq x y z
N MET A 1 16.05 4.48 -13.15
CA MET A 1 15.63 3.77 -11.95
C MET A 1 14.49 4.47 -11.25
N ILE A 2 13.47 3.73 -10.93
CA ILE A 2 12.28 4.29 -10.32
C ILE A 2 12.36 4.11 -8.83
N ASN A 3 12.18 5.20 -8.11
CA ASN A 3 12.17 5.16 -6.67
C ASN A 3 10.84 5.55 -6.08
N GLY A 4 9.93 5.99 -6.92
CA GLY A 4 8.63 6.41 -6.44
C GLY A 4 7.81 5.21 -6.04
N GLY A 5 6.72 5.48 -5.38
CA GLY A 5 5.82 4.43 -4.99
C GLY A 5 4.90 4.03 -6.12
N THR A 6 3.94 3.22 -5.76
CA THR A 6 2.90 2.80 -6.69
C THR A 6 1.55 3.00 -6.03
N THR A 7 0.53 3.22 -6.85
CA THR A 7 -0.82 3.46 -6.35
C THR A 7 -1.76 2.46 -6.99
N ILE A 8 -2.62 1.90 -6.17
CA ILE A 8 -3.70 1.02 -6.60
C ILE A 8 -5.01 1.76 -6.38
N HIS A 9 -5.87 1.76 -7.39
CA HIS A 9 -7.19 2.36 -7.28
C HIS A 9 -8.21 1.25 -7.04
N THR A 10 -9.06 1.47 -6.05
CA THR A 10 -10.04 0.46 -5.67
C THR A 10 -11.36 0.68 -6.40
N ALA A 11 -12.25 -0.31 -6.29
CA ALA A 11 -13.52 -0.27 -6.99
C ALA A 11 -14.43 0.86 -6.51
N ASP A 12 -14.28 1.30 -5.25
CA ASP A 12 -15.11 2.36 -4.70
C ASP A 12 -14.49 3.76 -4.88
N GLY A 13 -13.44 3.87 -5.67
CA GLY A 13 -12.79 5.16 -5.93
C GLY A 13 -11.75 5.56 -4.90
N SER A 14 -11.43 4.69 -3.96
CA SER A 14 -10.34 4.93 -3.02
C SER A 14 -9.00 4.59 -3.65
N SER A 15 -7.92 4.84 -2.94
CA SER A 15 -6.61 4.47 -3.44
C SER A 15 -5.70 4.04 -2.30
N VAL A 16 -4.75 3.18 -2.63
CA VAL A 16 -3.71 2.73 -1.71
C VAL A 16 -2.37 2.97 -2.38
N THR A 17 -1.51 3.75 -1.73
CA THR A 17 -0.19 4.10 -2.27
C THR A 17 0.88 3.55 -1.36
N ILE A 18 1.85 2.84 -1.93
CA ILE A 18 3.03 2.38 -1.21
C ILE A 18 4.21 3.21 -1.69
N THR A 19 4.89 3.89 -0.77
CA THR A 19 6.01 4.76 -1.11
C THR A 19 7.24 4.31 -0.33
N PRO A 20 8.37 4.02 -1.01
CA PRO A 20 9.60 3.69 -0.29
C PRO A 20 10.13 4.91 0.44
N ARG A 21 10.62 4.68 1.66
CA ARG A 21 11.19 5.75 2.47
C ARG A 21 12.39 5.16 3.23
N GLY A 22 13.59 5.31 2.67
CA GLY A 22 14.77 4.69 3.22
C GLY A 22 14.65 3.18 3.14
N ILE A 23 14.75 2.52 4.28
CA ILE A 23 14.60 1.05 4.35
C ILE A 23 13.17 0.64 4.69
N GLU A 24 12.29 1.61 4.85
CA GLU A 24 10.91 1.38 5.23
C GLU A 24 9.98 1.84 4.12
N TYR A 25 8.70 1.60 4.33
CA TYR A 25 7.67 1.95 3.35
C TYR A 25 6.52 2.64 4.06
N ASP A 26 5.93 3.62 3.39
CA ASP A 26 4.71 4.25 3.86
C ASP A 26 3.55 3.74 3.02
N LEU A 27 2.50 3.31 3.70
CA LEU A 27 1.28 2.87 3.05
C LEU A 27 0.21 3.90 3.34
N HIS A 28 -0.26 4.59 2.29
CA HIS A 28 -1.28 5.63 2.43
C HIS A 28 -2.58 5.17 1.80
N VAL A 29 -3.65 5.27 2.58
CA VAL A 29 -4.99 4.94 2.09
C VAL A 29 -5.78 6.24 2.00
N ARG A 30 -6.35 6.51 0.83
CA ARG A 30 -7.16 7.71 0.59
C ARG A 30 -8.54 7.31 0.13
N ASN A 31 -9.54 8.13 0.53
CA ASN A 31 -10.91 7.90 0.06
C ASN A 31 -11.10 8.50 -1.35
N GLY A 32 -12.30 8.38 -1.88
CA GLY A 32 -12.59 8.84 -3.24
C GLY A 32 -12.45 10.34 -3.43
N ARG A 33 -12.42 11.11 -2.34
CA ARG A 33 -12.22 12.56 -2.42
C ARG A 33 -10.76 12.96 -2.30
N GLY A 34 -9.87 11.99 -2.11
CA GLY A 34 -8.45 12.26 -1.98
C GLY A 34 -7.98 12.51 -0.56
N ASP A 35 -8.87 12.41 0.43
CA ASP A 35 -8.47 12.58 1.83
C ASP A 35 -7.74 11.35 2.31
N THR A 36 -6.64 11.54 3.03
CA THR A 36 -5.90 10.44 3.63
C THR A 36 -6.67 9.95 4.85
N ILE A 37 -7.08 8.70 4.84
CA ILE A 37 -7.83 8.11 5.94
C ILE A 37 -6.99 7.19 6.80
N ALA A 38 -5.83 6.77 6.32
CA ALA A 38 -4.90 5.97 7.12
C ALA A 38 -3.51 6.05 6.54
N THR A 39 -2.51 6.02 7.42
CA THR A 39 -1.11 5.95 7.03
C THR A 39 -0.44 4.92 7.93
N VAL A 40 0.26 3.96 7.33
CA VAL A 40 0.92 2.89 8.07
C VAL A 40 2.36 2.83 7.62
N GLU A 41 3.29 2.81 8.59
CA GLU A 41 4.70 2.58 8.30
C GLU A 41 4.99 1.10 8.38
N MET A 42 5.66 0.56 7.37
CA MET A 42 5.92 -0.87 7.29
C MET A 42 7.37 -1.09 6.92
N SER A 43 7.94 -2.16 7.48
CA SER A 43 9.26 -2.63 7.03
C SER A 43 9.10 -3.43 5.75
N ALA A 44 10.23 -3.76 5.10
CA ALA A 44 10.18 -4.61 3.92
C ALA A 44 9.57 -5.98 4.25
N ASP A 45 9.86 -6.52 5.44
CA ASP A 45 9.30 -7.79 5.86
C ASP A 45 7.79 -7.68 6.04
N ASP A 46 7.31 -6.56 6.57
CA ASP A 46 5.88 -6.35 6.74
C ASP A 46 5.17 -6.29 5.39
N VAL A 47 5.76 -5.58 4.43
CA VAL A 47 5.17 -5.48 3.10
C VAL A 47 5.15 -6.86 2.43
N ALA A 48 6.24 -7.61 2.55
CA ALA A 48 6.29 -8.96 1.99
C ALA A 48 5.23 -9.87 2.62
N ALA A 49 5.03 -9.75 3.94
CA ALA A 49 4.01 -10.53 4.62
C ALA A 49 2.62 -10.13 4.13
N LEU A 50 2.38 -8.84 3.95
CA LEU A 50 1.09 -8.36 3.45
C LEU A 50 0.79 -8.96 2.08
N ILE A 51 1.77 -8.94 1.18
CA ILE A 51 1.58 -9.50 -0.16
C ILE A 51 1.25 -10.99 -0.07
N ARG A 52 2.02 -11.73 0.72
CA ARG A 52 1.85 -13.17 0.84
C ARG A 52 0.47 -13.52 1.42
N GLU A 53 0.08 -12.83 2.50
CA GLU A 53 -1.19 -13.12 3.14
C GLU A 53 -2.37 -12.70 2.27
N ALA A 54 -2.24 -11.59 1.56
CA ALA A 54 -3.28 -11.14 0.65
C ALA A 54 -3.49 -12.14 -0.48
N GLU A 55 -2.39 -12.69 -1.01
CA GLU A 55 -2.50 -13.69 -2.07
C GLU A 55 -3.18 -14.95 -1.57
N GLU A 56 -2.92 -15.36 -0.34
CA GLU A 56 -3.60 -16.52 0.22
C GLU A 56 -5.10 -16.31 0.32
N VAL A 57 -5.52 -15.12 0.71
CA VAL A 57 -6.95 -14.84 0.82
C VAL A 57 -7.60 -14.83 -0.56
N VAL A 58 -6.92 -14.26 -1.56
CA VAL A 58 -7.49 -14.10 -2.90
C VAL A 58 -7.47 -15.42 -3.67
N TYR A 59 -6.39 -16.17 -3.57
CA TYR A 59 -6.19 -17.36 -4.40
C TYR A 59 -6.32 -18.68 -3.64
N GLY A 60 -6.27 -18.61 -2.34
CA GLY A 60 -6.31 -19.77 -1.49
C GLY A 60 -7.68 -20.30 -1.30
#